data_52357492ecd75d5dcf264b6dc05fcbe5
#
_entry.id   52357492ecd75d5dcf264b6dc05fcbe5
#
_cell.length_a   1.000
_cell.length_b   1.000
_cell.length_c   1.000
_cell.angle_alpha   90.00
_cell.angle_beta   90.00
_cell.angle_gamma   90.00
#
_symmetry.space_group_name_H-M   'P 1'
#
loop_
_entity.id
_entity.type
_entity.pdbx_description
1 polymer ?
#
loop_
_entity_poly.entity_id
_entity_poly.type
_entity_poly.pdbx_seq_one_letter_code
_entity_poly.pdbx_strand_id
1 'polypeptide(L)'
;LVNNPDLGETLRADIIAHYDRDPACRSYLDPVLYYKGFLALQAYRAAHWMINHDRRATALYIQNRASEVFQADIHPAATIGRGMFIDHATGVVIGETAVVGDDVSMLHSVTLGGSGKEDGDRHPKIGDGVLISVGAKVLGNIRVGECAKIGGGSVVLTDVPAYSTAVGVPAKIIHGVSSAQPSRQMDHSVEPPEGDGL
;
A
#
# COMPACT_ATOMS: atom_id res chain seq x y z
N LEU A 1 -10.85 -1.59 -21.11
CA LEU A 1 -11.36 -0.68 -20.07
C LEU A 1 -12.85 -0.36 -20.26
N VAL A 2 -13.33 -0.22 -21.50
CA VAL A 2 -14.72 0.20 -21.79
C VAL A 2 -15.77 -0.81 -21.33
N ASN A 3 -15.41 -2.08 -21.14
CA ASN A 3 -16.34 -3.17 -20.81
C ASN A 3 -16.22 -3.72 -19.38
N ASN A 4 -15.49 -3.04 -18.49
CA ASN A 4 -15.41 -3.42 -17.08
C ASN A 4 -15.75 -2.21 -16.19
N PRO A 5 -17.01 -2.07 -15.75
CA PRO A 5 -17.47 -0.95 -14.92
C PRO A 5 -16.69 -0.87 -13.59
N ASP A 6 -16.27 -2.00 -13.03
CA ASP A 6 -15.55 -2.05 -11.75
C ASP A 6 -14.18 -1.36 -11.84
N LEU A 7 -13.49 -1.44 -13.00
CA LEU A 7 -12.23 -0.72 -13.21
C LEU A 7 -12.44 0.79 -13.25
N GLY A 8 -13.56 1.26 -13.79
CA GLY A 8 -13.90 2.67 -13.82
C GLY A 8 -14.16 3.23 -12.43
N GLU A 9 -14.87 2.51 -11.59
CA GLU A 9 -15.13 2.90 -10.20
C GLU A 9 -13.83 2.87 -9.37
N THR A 10 -12.99 1.85 -9.55
CA THR A 10 -11.69 1.75 -8.90
C THR A 10 -10.77 2.92 -9.27
N LEU A 11 -10.70 3.26 -10.56
CA LEU A 11 -9.92 4.40 -11.05
C LEU A 11 -10.39 5.72 -10.41
N ARG A 12 -11.71 5.95 -10.34
CA ARG A 12 -12.27 7.15 -9.68
C ARG A 12 -11.92 7.19 -8.20
N ALA A 13 -12.06 6.08 -7.50
CA ALA A 13 -11.69 5.98 -6.08
C ALA A 13 -10.21 6.31 -5.84
N ASP A 14 -9.32 5.82 -6.70
CA ASP A 14 -7.89 6.11 -6.61
C ASP A 14 -7.57 7.59 -6.90
N ILE A 15 -8.25 8.22 -7.87
CA ILE A 15 -8.09 9.66 -8.14
C ILE A 15 -8.54 10.48 -6.93
N ILE A 16 -9.72 10.15 -6.37
CA ILE A 16 -10.27 10.83 -5.18
C ILE A 16 -9.32 10.67 -4.00
N ALA A 17 -8.78 9.47 -3.77
CA ALA A 17 -7.84 9.21 -2.69
C ALA A 17 -6.59 10.10 -2.78
N HIS A 18 -6.04 10.30 -3.98
CA HIS A 18 -4.89 11.18 -4.19
C HIS A 18 -5.25 12.66 -3.99
N TYR A 19 -6.42 13.08 -4.48
CA TYR A 19 -6.88 14.47 -4.35
C TYR A 19 -7.16 14.83 -2.89
N ASP A 20 -7.81 13.95 -2.14
CA ASP A 20 -8.23 14.23 -0.76
C ASP A 20 -7.07 14.12 0.26
N ARG A 21 -6.08 13.26 -0.02
CA ARG A 21 -5.03 12.90 0.97
C ARG A 21 -3.70 13.61 0.74
N ASP A 22 -3.46 14.12 -0.47
CA ASP A 22 -2.24 14.88 -0.77
C ASP A 22 -2.52 16.38 -0.72
N PRO A 23 -1.99 17.11 0.28
CA PRO A 23 -2.19 18.56 0.38
C PRO A 23 -1.55 19.33 -0.78
N ALA A 24 -0.67 18.72 -1.57
CA ALA A 24 -0.08 19.33 -2.76
C ALA A 24 -0.98 19.19 -4.00
N CYS A 25 -1.96 18.29 -3.98
CA CYS A 25 -2.87 18.07 -5.11
C CYS A 25 -3.87 19.22 -5.24
N ARG A 26 -3.97 19.82 -6.42
CA ARG A 26 -4.84 20.96 -6.71
C ARG A 26 -5.96 20.67 -7.69
N SER A 27 -5.87 19.54 -8.39
CA SER A 27 -6.82 19.14 -9.44
C SER A 27 -6.90 17.63 -9.52
N TYR A 28 -8.06 17.09 -9.87
CA TYR A 28 -8.21 15.66 -10.19
C TYR A 28 -7.35 15.19 -11.37
N LEU A 29 -6.84 16.12 -12.18
CA LEU A 29 -5.92 15.80 -13.27
C LEU A 29 -4.46 15.64 -12.80
N ASP A 30 -4.08 16.22 -11.66
CA ASP A 30 -2.70 16.19 -11.20
C ASP A 30 -2.19 14.74 -11.01
N PRO A 31 -2.92 13.85 -10.31
CA PRO A 31 -2.50 12.45 -10.20
C PRO A 31 -2.36 11.75 -11.56
N VAL A 32 -3.31 12.00 -12.45
CA VAL A 32 -3.36 11.35 -13.78
C VAL A 32 -2.20 11.75 -14.68
N LEU A 33 -1.72 12.99 -14.56
CA LEU A 33 -0.69 13.54 -15.44
C LEU A 33 0.71 13.48 -14.84
N TYR A 34 0.85 13.59 -13.49
CA TYR A 34 2.14 13.91 -12.89
C TYR A 34 2.55 13.01 -11.72
N TYR A 35 1.60 12.33 -11.03
CA TYR A 35 1.94 11.59 -9.81
C TYR A 35 2.35 10.16 -10.15
N LYS A 36 3.64 9.88 -10.01
CA LYS A 36 4.17 8.56 -10.37
C LYS A 36 3.60 7.42 -9.52
N GLY A 37 3.18 7.67 -8.27
CA GLY A 37 2.50 6.68 -7.43
C GLY A 37 1.16 6.25 -8.01
N PHE A 38 0.37 7.22 -8.46
CA PHE A 38 -0.87 6.95 -9.17
C PHE A 38 -0.61 6.21 -10.48
N LEU A 39 0.35 6.66 -11.28
CA LEU A 39 0.68 6.04 -12.57
C LEU A 39 1.19 4.61 -12.40
N ALA A 40 2.02 4.34 -11.38
CA ALA A 40 2.47 2.99 -11.04
C ALA A 40 1.30 2.08 -10.64
N LEU A 41 0.38 2.59 -9.82
CA LEU A 41 -0.84 1.87 -9.41
C LEU A 41 -1.72 1.52 -10.63
N GLN A 42 -1.92 2.46 -11.56
CA GLN A 42 -2.72 2.19 -12.76
C GLN A 42 -2.02 1.21 -13.73
N ALA A 43 -0.70 1.26 -13.83
CA ALA A 43 0.08 0.25 -14.56
C ALA A 43 -0.10 -1.15 -13.93
N TYR A 44 -0.04 -1.24 -12.58
CA TYR A 44 -0.35 -2.47 -11.86
C TYR A 44 -1.77 -2.97 -12.18
N ARG A 45 -2.80 -2.12 -12.12
CA ARG A 45 -4.19 -2.53 -12.39
C ARG A 45 -4.35 -3.11 -13.81
N ALA A 46 -3.67 -2.52 -14.79
CA ALA A 46 -3.63 -3.06 -16.15
C ALA A 46 -2.91 -4.42 -16.19
N ALA A 47 -1.76 -4.55 -15.51
CA ALA A 47 -1.01 -5.80 -15.42
C ALA A 47 -1.78 -6.90 -14.68
N HIS A 48 -2.48 -6.54 -13.59
CA HIS A 48 -3.35 -7.44 -12.84
C HIS A 48 -4.51 -7.97 -13.70
N TRP A 49 -5.13 -7.12 -14.48
CA TRP A 49 -6.14 -7.56 -15.44
C TRP A 49 -5.54 -8.55 -16.45
N MET A 50 -4.35 -8.26 -16.99
CA MET A 50 -3.67 -9.11 -17.97
C MET A 50 -3.33 -10.50 -17.43
N ILE A 51 -2.82 -10.59 -16.18
CA ILE A 51 -2.44 -11.88 -15.60
C ILE A 51 -3.67 -12.76 -15.35
N ASN A 52 -4.81 -12.15 -14.99
CA ASN A 52 -6.07 -12.85 -14.78
C ASN A 52 -6.79 -13.24 -16.11
N HIS A 53 -6.23 -12.85 -17.26
CA HIS A 53 -6.73 -13.21 -18.60
C HIS A 53 -5.69 -13.98 -19.41
N ASP A 54 -4.88 -14.81 -18.75
CA ASP A 54 -3.87 -15.68 -19.34
C ASP A 54 -2.79 -14.94 -20.15
N ARG A 55 -2.60 -13.65 -19.91
CA ARG A 55 -1.59 -12.81 -20.57
C ARG A 55 -0.38 -12.54 -19.67
N ARG A 56 0.13 -13.59 -19.03
CA ARG A 56 1.21 -13.50 -18.05
C ARG A 56 2.45 -12.76 -18.57
N ALA A 57 2.90 -13.05 -19.77
CA ALA A 57 4.10 -12.39 -20.33
C ALA A 57 3.91 -10.87 -20.46
N THR A 58 2.73 -10.42 -20.92
CA THR A 58 2.40 -8.99 -21.03
C THR A 58 2.32 -8.34 -19.64
N ALA A 59 1.71 -9.02 -18.65
CA ALA A 59 1.61 -8.54 -17.29
C ALA A 59 2.99 -8.29 -16.65
N LEU A 60 3.89 -9.28 -16.77
CA LEU A 60 5.26 -9.16 -16.24
C LEU A 60 6.09 -8.10 -16.99
N TYR A 61 5.87 -7.93 -18.29
CA TYR A 61 6.49 -6.86 -19.05
C TYR A 61 6.05 -5.47 -18.55
N ILE A 62 4.73 -5.28 -18.29
CA ILE A 62 4.20 -4.02 -17.73
C ILE A 62 4.79 -3.77 -16.34
N GLN A 63 4.83 -4.79 -15.47
CA GLN A 63 5.48 -4.70 -14.14
C GLN A 63 6.92 -4.23 -14.26
N ASN A 64 7.72 -4.87 -15.11
CA ASN A 64 9.12 -4.52 -15.32
C ASN A 64 9.27 -3.07 -15.78
N ARG A 65 8.47 -2.64 -16.77
CA ARG A 65 8.51 -1.25 -17.26
C ARG A 65 8.05 -0.24 -16.21
N ALA A 66 7.00 -0.56 -15.43
CA ALA A 66 6.55 0.30 -14.34
C ALA A 66 7.62 0.44 -13.25
N SER A 67 8.28 -0.66 -12.89
CA SER A 67 9.38 -0.65 -11.92
C SER A 67 10.55 0.23 -12.38
N GLU A 68 10.93 0.14 -13.65
CA GLU A 68 11.99 0.96 -14.22
C GLU A 68 11.62 2.46 -14.27
N VAL A 69 10.39 2.79 -14.71
CA VAL A 69 9.96 4.18 -14.92
C VAL A 69 9.55 4.86 -13.62
N PHE A 70 8.79 4.16 -12.76
CA PHE A 70 8.22 4.73 -11.55
C PHE A 70 8.97 4.34 -10.28
N GLN A 71 9.93 3.42 -10.36
CA GLN A 71 10.67 2.88 -9.22
C GLN A 71 9.76 2.23 -8.17
N ALA A 72 8.66 1.64 -8.63
CA ALA A 72 7.70 0.90 -7.81
C ALA A 72 7.50 -0.49 -8.42
N ASP A 73 7.84 -1.52 -7.66
CA ASP A 73 7.72 -2.92 -8.08
C ASP A 73 6.47 -3.55 -7.45
N ILE A 74 5.38 -3.57 -8.20
CA ILE A 74 4.11 -4.14 -7.76
C ILE A 74 3.81 -5.37 -8.60
N HIS A 75 3.84 -6.54 -7.96
CA HIS A 75 3.61 -7.80 -8.66
C HIS A 75 2.17 -7.89 -9.20
N PRO A 76 1.95 -8.27 -10.47
CA PRO A 76 0.61 -8.30 -11.07
C PRO A 76 -0.39 -9.25 -10.40
N ALA A 77 0.10 -10.31 -9.73
CA ALA A 77 -0.75 -11.26 -9.01
C ALA A 77 -1.16 -10.77 -7.61
N ALA A 78 -0.56 -9.72 -7.07
CA ALA A 78 -1.02 -9.11 -5.84
C ALA A 78 -2.48 -8.66 -5.99
N THR A 79 -3.22 -8.64 -4.89
CA THR A 79 -4.60 -8.14 -4.86
C THR A 79 -4.63 -6.80 -4.15
N ILE A 80 -5.05 -5.73 -4.83
CA ILE A 80 -5.12 -4.38 -4.26
C ILE A 80 -6.54 -3.84 -4.44
N GLY A 81 -7.17 -3.45 -3.35
CA GLY A 81 -8.47 -2.82 -3.32
C GLY A 81 -8.52 -1.44 -3.98
N ARG A 82 -9.61 -0.75 -3.85
CA ARG A 82 -9.86 0.59 -4.42
C ARG A 82 -9.54 1.69 -3.42
N GLY A 83 -9.44 2.94 -3.90
CA GLY A 83 -9.15 4.07 -3.04
C GLY A 83 -7.73 4.06 -2.47
N MET A 84 -6.81 3.43 -3.18
CA MET A 84 -5.40 3.35 -2.80
C MET A 84 -4.71 4.68 -3.03
N PHE A 85 -3.92 5.12 -2.05
CA PHE A 85 -3.02 6.27 -2.16
C PHE A 85 -1.57 5.81 -2.01
N ILE A 86 -0.73 6.08 -3.01
CA ILE A 86 0.72 5.82 -2.96
C ILE A 86 1.44 7.14 -3.16
N ASP A 87 2.00 7.66 -2.06
CA ASP A 87 2.75 8.91 -2.10
C ASP A 87 4.21 8.68 -2.53
N HIS A 88 4.67 9.47 -3.52
CA HIS A 88 6.01 9.42 -4.12
C HIS A 88 6.42 8.09 -4.76
N ALA A 89 5.95 6.96 -4.32
CA ALA A 89 6.13 5.59 -4.81
C ALA A 89 7.58 5.06 -4.88
N THR A 90 8.61 5.90 -4.90
CA THR A 90 10.00 5.46 -5.02
C THR A 90 10.33 4.34 -4.02
N GLY A 91 10.79 3.18 -4.51
CA GLY A 91 11.20 2.05 -3.67
C GLY A 91 10.04 1.27 -3.04
N VAL A 92 8.79 1.48 -3.49
CA VAL A 92 7.66 0.62 -3.09
C VAL A 92 7.82 -0.75 -3.72
N VAL A 93 7.67 -1.80 -2.91
CA VAL A 93 7.66 -3.19 -3.35
C VAL A 93 6.44 -3.90 -2.78
N ILE A 94 5.61 -4.49 -3.64
CA ILE A 94 4.45 -5.29 -3.25
C ILE A 94 4.56 -6.67 -3.90
N GLY A 95 4.75 -7.70 -3.08
CA GLY A 95 5.03 -9.05 -3.55
C GLY A 95 3.79 -9.81 -4.07
N GLU A 96 4.03 -10.93 -4.72
CA GLU A 96 3.09 -11.71 -5.51
C GLU A 96 1.78 -12.08 -4.81
N THR A 97 1.85 -12.53 -3.55
CA THR A 97 0.68 -13.00 -2.79
C THR A 97 0.18 -11.97 -1.77
N ALA A 98 0.67 -10.72 -1.86
CA ALA A 98 0.19 -9.65 -1.01
C ALA A 98 -1.27 -9.32 -1.28
N VAL A 99 -2.01 -9.03 -0.20
CA VAL A 99 -3.38 -8.53 -0.26
C VAL A 99 -3.42 -7.18 0.43
N VAL A 100 -3.97 -6.18 -0.23
CA VAL A 100 -4.16 -4.83 0.30
C VAL A 100 -5.64 -4.49 0.16
N GLY A 101 -6.28 -4.10 1.24
CA GLY A 101 -7.68 -3.74 1.29
C GLY A 101 -8.02 -2.40 0.63
N ASP A 102 -9.22 -1.94 0.86
CA ASP A 102 -9.72 -0.67 0.37
C ASP A 102 -9.17 0.51 1.20
N ASP A 103 -9.08 1.68 0.58
CA ASP A 103 -8.74 2.94 1.26
C ASP A 103 -7.39 2.93 2.01
N VAL A 104 -6.42 2.14 1.58
CA VAL A 104 -5.08 2.10 2.16
C VAL A 104 -4.22 3.27 1.66
N SER A 105 -3.42 3.85 2.56
CA SER A 105 -2.40 4.83 2.21
C SER A 105 -1.01 4.31 2.52
N MET A 106 -0.07 4.44 1.59
CA MET A 106 1.34 4.13 1.83
C MET A 106 2.27 5.16 1.21
N LEU A 107 3.41 5.36 1.86
CA LEU A 107 4.45 6.26 1.40
C LEU A 107 5.54 5.49 0.64
N HIS A 108 6.53 6.23 0.16
CA HIS A 108 7.69 5.68 -0.54
C HIS A 108 8.50 4.70 0.33
N SER A 109 9.26 3.84 -0.32
CA SER A 109 10.15 2.84 0.28
C SER A 109 9.44 1.81 1.17
N VAL A 110 8.11 1.67 1.05
CA VAL A 110 7.35 0.62 1.75
C VAL A 110 7.58 -0.72 1.06
N THR A 111 7.74 -1.79 1.85
CA THR A 111 7.86 -3.15 1.34
C THR A 111 6.81 -4.06 1.97
N LEU A 112 5.99 -4.69 1.15
CA LEU A 112 5.15 -5.82 1.51
C LEU A 112 5.80 -7.09 0.95
N GLY A 113 6.71 -7.69 1.71
CA GLY A 113 7.63 -8.73 1.27
C GLY A 113 7.39 -10.09 1.92
N GLY A 114 7.96 -11.13 1.31
CA GLY A 114 8.06 -12.45 1.93
C GLY A 114 9.20 -12.49 2.95
N SER A 115 9.16 -13.48 3.87
CA SER A 115 10.17 -13.66 4.92
C SER A 115 11.17 -14.79 4.66
N GLY A 116 11.07 -15.49 3.52
CA GLY A 116 11.92 -16.65 3.30
C GLY A 116 11.76 -17.27 1.91
N LYS A 117 12.12 -18.58 1.83
CA LYS A 117 12.10 -19.37 0.59
C LYS A 117 10.81 -20.19 0.42
N GLU A 118 9.76 -19.84 1.16
CA GLU A 118 8.49 -20.56 1.08
C GLU A 118 7.81 -20.31 -0.25
N ASP A 119 7.31 -21.39 -0.85
CA ASP A 119 6.42 -21.33 -2.00
C ASP A 119 4.98 -21.11 -1.50
N GLY A 120 4.15 -20.45 -2.32
CA GLY A 120 2.75 -20.22 -2.00
C GLY A 120 2.49 -18.88 -1.33
N ASP A 121 1.56 -18.85 -0.37
CA ASP A 121 1.13 -17.61 0.30
C ASP A 121 2.15 -17.16 1.35
N ARG A 122 2.90 -16.11 1.03
CA ARG A 122 4.08 -15.68 1.80
C ARG A 122 4.18 -14.17 2.02
N HIS A 123 3.20 -13.39 1.58
CA HIS A 123 3.21 -11.94 1.67
C HIS A 123 2.11 -11.40 2.59
N PRO A 124 2.24 -10.17 3.09
CA PRO A 124 1.31 -9.57 4.05
C PRO A 124 -0.13 -9.42 3.53
N LYS A 125 -1.07 -9.43 4.47
CA LYS A 125 -2.49 -9.12 4.29
C LYS A 125 -2.81 -7.83 5.04
N ILE A 126 -3.00 -6.76 4.30
CA ILE A 126 -3.27 -5.42 4.82
C ILE A 126 -4.77 -5.17 4.78
N GLY A 127 -5.36 -4.85 5.91
CA GLY A 127 -6.78 -4.52 6.04
C GLY A 127 -7.13 -3.14 5.47
N ASP A 128 -8.43 -2.84 5.44
CA ASP A 128 -8.95 -1.58 4.94
C ASP A 128 -8.51 -0.40 5.83
N GLY A 129 -8.34 0.77 5.23
CA GLY A 129 -8.05 2.00 5.94
C GLY A 129 -6.69 2.07 6.63
N VAL A 130 -5.78 1.14 6.37
CA VAL A 130 -4.43 1.10 6.97
C VAL A 130 -3.56 2.23 6.43
N LEU A 131 -2.79 2.85 7.33
CA LEU A 131 -1.73 3.81 6.99
C LEU A 131 -0.35 3.17 7.17
N ILE A 132 0.45 3.13 6.10
CA ILE A 132 1.82 2.61 6.13
C ILE A 132 2.79 3.74 5.83
N SER A 133 3.51 4.19 6.86
CA SER A 133 4.42 5.33 6.76
C SER A 133 5.71 4.98 6.02
N VAL A 134 6.46 6.02 5.68
CA VAL A 134 7.68 5.96 4.88
C VAL A 134 8.66 4.88 5.35
N GLY A 135 9.18 4.10 4.42
CA GLY A 135 10.25 3.15 4.68
C GLY A 135 9.88 1.92 5.49
N ALA A 136 8.61 1.73 5.86
CA ALA A 136 8.17 0.57 6.62
C ALA A 136 8.32 -0.73 5.83
N LYS A 137 8.68 -1.82 6.52
CA LYS A 137 8.83 -3.17 5.98
C LYS A 137 7.86 -4.09 6.70
N VAL A 138 6.90 -4.64 5.98
CA VAL A 138 5.97 -5.66 6.50
C VAL A 138 6.33 -6.98 5.83
N LEU A 139 6.79 -7.95 6.59
CA LEU A 139 7.45 -9.14 6.04
C LEU A 139 6.79 -10.43 6.53
N GLY A 140 6.51 -11.32 5.59
CA GLY A 140 5.91 -12.62 5.84
C GLY A 140 4.40 -12.64 5.63
N ASN A 141 3.80 -13.83 5.74
CA ASN A 141 2.35 -14.00 5.65
C ASN A 141 1.68 -13.60 6.97
N ILE A 142 1.71 -12.31 7.28
CA ILE A 142 1.15 -11.71 8.49
C ILE A 142 -0.03 -10.81 8.15
N ARG A 143 -0.88 -10.54 9.15
CA ARG A 143 -2.04 -9.69 9.00
C ARG A 143 -1.82 -8.34 9.68
N VAL A 144 -2.14 -7.28 8.97
CA VAL A 144 -2.29 -5.93 9.52
C VAL A 144 -3.78 -5.61 9.51
N GLY A 145 -4.37 -5.50 10.69
CA GLY A 145 -5.81 -5.30 10.85
C GLY A 145 -6.27 -3.95 10.31
N GLU A 146 -7.59 -3.84 10.09
CA GLU A 146 -8.22 -2.62 9.56
C GLU A 146 -7.87 -1.39 10.39
N CYS A 147 -7.73 -0.24 9.72
CA CYS A 147 -7.41 1.03 10.36
C CYS A 147 -6.19 0.99 11.29
N ALA A 148 -5.28 0.04 11.10
CA ALA A 148 -4.01 0.04 11.79
C ALA A 148 -3.04 1.06 11.18
N LYS A 149 -2.03 1.45 11.94
CA LYS A 149 -0.99 2.39 11.56
C LYS A 149 0.39 1.74 11.70
N ILE A 150 1.18 1.81 10.64
CA ILE A 150 2.57 1.35 10.67
C ILE A 150 3.48 2.58 10.63
N GLY A 151 4.24 2.77 11.69
CA GLY A 151 5.16 3.90 11.84
C GLY A 151 6.32 3.86 10.84
N GLY A 152 6.88 5.03 10.53
CA GLY A 152 7.97 5.16 9.56
C GLY A 152 9.20 4.34 9.94
N GLY A 153 9.83 3.70 8.95
CA GLY A 153 11.02 2.87 9.14
C GLY A 153 10.83 1.59 9.93
N SER A 154 9.60 1.24 10.31
CA SER A 154 9.31 0.06 11.13
C SER A 154 9.52 -1.25 10.37
N VAL A 155 9.93 -2.29 11.08
CA VAL A 155 10.03 -3.67 10.56
C VAL A 155 9.03 -4.55 11.28
N VAL A 156 7.92 -4.85 10.60
CA VAL A 156 6.79 -5.63 11.14
C VAL A 156 6.95 -7.08 10.73
N LEU A 157 7.03 -7.97 11.73
CA LEU A 157 7.27 -9.39 11.54
C LEU A 157 6.18 -10.28 12.17
N THR A 158 5.17 -9.66 12.79
CA THR A 158 4.05 -10.34 13.45
C THR A 158 2.75 -9.61 13.14
N ASP A 159 1.63 -10.28 13.37
CA ASP A 159 0.31 -9.71 13.17
C ASP A 159 0.13 -8.40 13.96
N VAL A 160 -0.54 -7.44 13.35
CA VAL A 160 -0.91 -6.15 13.95
C VAL A 160 -2.42 -6.11 14.10
N PRO A 161 -2.94 -5.95 15.33
CA PRO A 161 -4.38 -5.84 15.55
C PRO A 161 -5.00 -4.64 14.82
N ALA A 162 -6.30 -4.72 14.54
CA ALA A 162 -7.06 -3.58 14.04
C ALA A 162 -6.97 -2.40 15.01
N TYR A 163 -6.99 -1.18 14.48
CA TYR A 163 -6.97 0.06 15.27
C TYR A 163 -5.77 0.16 16.22
N SER A 164 -4.62 -0.42 15.83
CA SER A 164 -3.38 -0.39 16.61
C SER A 164 -2.25 0.25 15.81
N THR A 165 -1.24 0.75 16.52
CA THR A 165 -0.01 1.28 15.90
C THR A 165 1.13 0.28 16.11
N ALA A 166 1.86 -0.03 15.02
CA ALA A 166 3.10 -0.81 15.08
C ALA A 166 4.29 0.08 14.73
N VAL A 167 5.31 0.15 15.59
CA VAL A 167 6.48 1.03 15.40
C VAL A 167 7.76 0.43 15.93
N GLY A 168 8.87 0.68 15.23
CA GLY A 168 10.23 0.28 15.64
C GLY A 168 10.79 -0.90 14.84
N VAL A 169 12.03 -1.32 15.21
CA VAL A 169 12.79 -2.38 14.55
C VAL A 169 13.35 -3.33 15.63
N PRO A 170 12.78 -4.54 15.80
CA PRO A 170 11.48 -4.98 15.28
C PRO A 170 10.32 -4.15 15.84
N ALA A 171 9.21 -4.09 15.09
CA ALA A 171 8.07 -3.30 15.50
C ALA A 171 7.40 -3.84 16.77
N LYS A 172 7.02 -2.94 17.65
CA LYS A 172 6.19 -3.19 18.83
C LYS A 172 4.79 -2.63 18.61
N ILE A 173 3.80 -3.31 19.14
CA ILE A 173 2.40 -2.87 19.06
C ILE A 173 2.12 -1.87 20.20
N ILE A 174 1.63 -0.70 19.82
CA ILE A 174 1.05 0.28 20.74
C ILE A 174 -0.46 0.23 20.52
N HIS A 175 -1.21 -0.08 21.57
CA HIS A 175 -2.66 -0.17 21.47
C HIS A 175 -3.30 1.22 21.48
N GLY A 176 -4.35 1.37 20.69
CA GLY A 176 -5.09 2.62 20.52
C GLY A 176 -4.54 3.47 19.38
N VAL A 177 -5.35 3.63 18.33
CA VAL A 177 -5.11 4.65 17.30
C VAL A 177 -6.03 5.81 17.63
N SER A 178 -5.50 6.99 17.59
CA SER A 178 -6.27 8.22 17.86
C SER A 178 -7.36 8.50 16.82
N SER A 179 -7.42 7.72 15.74
CA SER A 179 -8.25 7.98 14.58
C SER A 179 -8.95 6.73 14.05
N ALA A 180 -10.23 6.86 13.75
CA ALA A 180 -11.01 5.81 13.07
C ALA A 180 -10.59 5.57 11.61
N GLN A 181 -9.84 6.47 10.98
CA GLN A 181 -9.40 6.37 9.57
C GLN A 181 -8.01 6.97 9.36
N PRO A 182 -6.94 6.30 9.84
CA PRO A 182 -5.58 6.83 9.77
C PRO A 182 -5.11 7.08 8.34
N SER A 183 -5.50 6.24 7.40
CA SER A 183 -5.16 6.38 5.99
C SER A 183 -5.71 7.65 5.34
N ARG A 184 -6.83 8.17 5.79
CA ARG A 184 -7.44 9.39 5.27
C ARG A 184 -6.93 10.64 5.94
N GLN A 185 -6.59 10.55 7.22
CA GLN A 185 -6.06 11.68 7.98
C GLN A 185 -4.58 11.94 7.66
N MET A 186 -3.86 10.94 7.17
CA MET A 186 -2.43 11.05 6.86
C MET A 186 -1.58 11.56 8.02
N ASP A 187 -2.04 11.36 9.25
CA ASP A 187 -1.26 11.69 10.44
C ASP A 187 -0.22 10.59 10.71
N HIS A 188 1.04 10.93 10.51
CA HIS A 188 2.18 10.03 10.69
C HIS A 188 2.81 10.13 12.09
N SER A 189 2.30 10.99 12.98
CA SER A 189 2.80 11.11 14.33
C SER A 189 2.61 9.80 15.10
N VAL A 190 3.60 9.42 15.89
CA VAL A 190 3.53 8.29 16.82
C VAL A 190 3.75 8.85 18.20
N GLU A 191 2.71 8.87 19.01
CA GLU A 191 2.85 9.24 20.42
C GLU A 191 3.57 8.09 21.15
N PRO A 192 4.64 8.37 21.90
CA PRO A 192 5.27 7.36 22.72
C PRO A 192 4.26 6.88 23.79
N PRO A 193 4.30 5.59 24.20
CA PRO A 193 3.44 5.12 25.28
C PRO A 193 3.65 5.97 26.53
N GLU A 194 2.56 6.43 27.12
CA GLU A 194 2.61 7.10 28.41
C GLU A 194 3.24 6.14 29.42
N GLY A 195 4.43 6.42 29.92
CA GLY A 195 4.91 5.73 31.12
C GLY A 195 6.30 5.13 31.14
N ASP A 196 7.20 5.38 30.20
CA ASP A 196 8.63 5.09 30.42
C ASP A 196 9.40 6.42 30.52
N GLY A 197 9.16 7.10 31.66
CA GLY A 197 10.07 8.14 32.10
C GLY A 197 11.44 7.54 32.39
N LEU A 198 12.46 8.09 31.77
CA LEU A 198 13.87 7.85 32.09
C LEU A 198 14.17 8.21 33.55
#